data_2792b90858d3d1c2f315180e9c8aaeac
#
_entry.id   2792b90858d3d1c2f315180e9c8aaeac
#
_cell.length_a   1.000
_cell.length_b   1.000
_cell.length_c   1.000
_cell.angle_alpha   90.00
_cell.angle_beta   90.00
_cell.angle_gamma   90.00
#
_symmetry.space_group_name_H-M   'P 1'
#
loop_
_entity.id
_entity.type
_entity.pdbx_description
1 polymer ?
#
loop_
_entity_poly.entity_id
_entity_poly.type
_entity_poly.pdbx_seq_one_letter_code
_entity_poly.pdbx_strand_id
1 'polypeptide(L)'
;MGAIALPLLIFVARMVEASLETVRTIYISKGHGDLAAYIGIIKTGIWLLSTGLVLTNLTDYWNILTYLAGYGIGTMLGMQLENMISIGYVIVRLITPADPQPLMAEIVTLGYGMTRIEGSGSFSHTVFIIFMIVPRTELGRLLAFISTKHPDLLYTIEDVRNIKDGARIFYKDPKRRILGFFGM
;
A
#
# COMPACT_ATOMS: atom_id res chain seq x y z
N MET A 1 -3.39 24.91 34.59
CA MET A 1 -2.71 24.14 33.52
C MET A 1 -3.19 22.69 33.38
N GLY A 2 -3.86 22.09 34.39
CA GLY A 2 -4.33 20.70 34.33
C GLY A 2 -5.57 20.40 33.47
N ALA A 3 -6.44 21.40 33.26
CA ALA A 3 -7.74 21.16 32.60
C ALA A 3 -7.65 20.82 31.10
N ILE A 4 -6.60 21.21 30.39
CA ILE A 4 -6.41 20.92 28.96
C ILE A 4 -5.46 19.75 28.74
N ALA A 5 -4.61 19.45 29.71
CA ALA A 5 -3.58 18.41 29.55
C ALA A 5 -4.17 17.01 29.42
N LEU A 6 -5.22 16.66 30.19
CA LEU A 6 -5.85 15.36 30.15
C LEU A 6 -6.61 15.11 28.84
N PRO A 7 -7.50 16.01 28.36
CA PRO A 7 -8.13 15.85 27.06
C PRO A 7 -7.11 15.72 25.90
N LEU A 8 -6.03 16.49 25.92
CA LEU A 8 -4.97 16.43 24.89
C LEU A 8 -4.25 15.09 24.92
N LEU A 9 -3.93 14.58 26.11
CA LEU A 9 -3.30 13.26 26.27
C LEU A 9 -4.20 12.14 25.73
N ILE A 10 -5.49 12.18 26.06
CA ILE A 10 -6.51 11.23 25.57
C ILE A 10 -6.58 11.30 24.04
N PHE A 11 -6.64 12.51 23.47
CA PHE A 11 -6.67 12.72 22.02
C PHE A 11 -5.46 12.09 21.32
N VAL A 12 -4.24 12.41 21.79
CA VAL A 12 -3.00 11.91 21.18
C VAL A 12 -2.89 10.38 21.31
N ALA A 13 -3.18 9.85 22.51
CA ALA A 13 -3.14 8.40 22.75
C ALA A 13 -4.12 7.67 21.83
N ARG A 14 -5.33 8.22 21.66
CA ARG A 14 -6.36 7.63 20.80
C ARG A 14 -6.03 7.74 19.32
N MET A 15 -5.44 8.84 18.91
CA MET A 15 -4.97 9.08 17.54
C MET A 15 -3.87 8.07 17.16
N VAL A 16 -2.88 7.89 18.03
CA VAL A 16 -1.80 6.90 17.81
C VAL A 16 -2.35 5.47 17.77
N GLU A 17 -3.23 5.13 18.71
CA GLU A 17 -3.83 3.79 18.77
C GLU A 17 -4.63 3.47 17.51
N ALA A 18 -5.49 4.40 17.02
CA ALA A 18 -6.28 4.21 15.82
C ALA A 18 -5.40 4.11 14.56
N SER A 19 -4.31 4.87 14.49
CA SER A 19 -3.33 4.76 13.41
C SER A 19 -2.64 3.39 13.41
N LEU A 20 -2.26 2.88 14.58
CA LEU A 20 -1.65 1.56 14.73
C LEU A 20 -2.62 0.43 14.34
N GLU A 21 -3.93 0.58 14.63
CA GLU A 21 -4.93 -0.40 14.21
C GLU A 21 -5.01 -0.51 12.69
N THR A 22 -5.00 0.62 11.98
CA THR A 22 -5.00 0.65 10.52
C THR A 22 -3.74 -0.03 9.97
N VAL A 23 -2.57 0.32 10.49
CA VAL A 23 -1.29 -0.30 10.09
C VAL A 23 -1.29 -1.80 10.37
N ARG A 24 -1.79 -2.23 11.54
CA ARG A 24 -1.92 -3.65 11.89
C ARG A 24 -2.77 -4.41 10.87
N THR A 25 -3.91 -3.84 10.47
CA THR A 25 -4.81 -4.44 9.48
C THR A 25 -4.11 -4.64 8.13
N ILE A 26 -3.27 -3.69 7.72
CA ILE A 26 -2.46 -3.80 6.51
C ILE A 26 -1.49 -4.99 6.61
N TYR A 27 -0.76 -5.13 7.72
CA TYR A 27 0.16 -6.26 7.91
C TYR A 27 -0.55 -7.61 7.90
N ILE A 28 -1.76 -7.69 8.49
CA ILE A 28 -2.61 -8.89 8.42
C ILE A 28 -2.95 -9.23 6.97
N SER A 29 -3.42 -8.25 6.19
CA SER A 29 -3.81 -8.45 4.78
C SER A 29 -2.63 -8.86 3.89
N LYS A 30 -1.41 -8.42 4.23
CA LYS A 30 -0.16 -8.76 3.54
C LYS A 30 0.47 -10.07 4.03
N GLY A 31 -0.15 -10.77 5.00
CA GLY A 31 0.35 -12.06 5.50
C GLY A 31 1.48 -11.97 6.53
N HIS A 32 1.78 -10.79 7.07
CA HIS A 32 2.82 -10.57 8.09
C HIS A 32 2.23 -10.67 9.50
N GLY A 33 1.80 -11.90 9.89
CA GLY A 33 1.11 -12.15 11.15
C GLY A 33 1.92 -11.78 12.39
N ASP A 34 3.22 -12.06 12.40
CA ASP A 34 4.11 -11.76 13.55
C ASP A 34 4.18 -10.26 13.83
N LEU A 35 4.41 -9.44 12.81
CA LEU A 35 4.44 -7.98 12.93
C LEU A 35 3.07 -7.45 13.36
N ALA A 36 1.99 -7.98 12.81
CA ALA A 36 0.64 -7.61 13.20
C ALA A 36 0.35 -7.95 14.67
N ALA A 37 0.87 -9.07 15.19
CA ALA A 37 0.73 -9.43 16.59
C ALA A 37 1.47 -8.44 17.52
N TYR A 38 2.71 -8.07 17.20
CA TYR A 38 3.47 -7.09 17.97
C TYR A 38 2.78 -5.72 18.01
N ILE A 39 2.34 -5.22 16.85
CA ILE A 39 1.58 -3.97 16.75
C ILE A 39 0.29 -4.07 17.58
N GLY A 40 -0.39 -5.22 17.53
CA GLY A 40 -1.60 -5.48 18.29
C GLY A 40 -1.42 -5.37 19.80
N ILE A 41 -0.32 -5.88 20.34
CA ILE A 41 0.01 -5.78 21.78
C ILE A 41 0.20 -4.30 22.18
N ILE A 42 1.02 -3.57 21.43
CA ILE A 42 1.30 -2.14 21.71
C ILE A 42 0.01 -1.33 21.64
N LYS A 43 -0.74 -1.49 20.55
CA LYS A 43 -2.02 -0.82 20.33
C LYS A 43 -3.00 -1.08 21.48
N THR A 44 -3.15 -2.35 21.92
CA THR A 44 -4.06 -2.72 22.98
C THR A 44 -3.65 -2.12 24.33
N GLY A 45 -2.34 -2.00 24.59
CA GLY A 45 -1.84 -1.30 25.77
C GLY A 45 -2.22 0.19 25.77
N ILE A 46 -2.02 0.88 24.67
CA ILE A 46 -2.40 2.30 24.51
C ILE A 46 -3.92 2.46 24.62
N TRP A 47 -4.69 1.56 24.02
CA TRP A 47 -6.14 1.56 24.10
C TRP A 47 -6.63 1.41 25.55
N LEU A 48 -6.07 0.48 26.29
CA LEU A 48 -6.44 0.24 27.68
C LEU A 48 -6.20 1.47 28.55
N LEU A 49 -5.05 2.12 28.36
CA LEU A 49 -4.71 3.36 29.10
C LEU A 49 -5.63 4.52 28.73
N SER A 50 -5.84 4.78 27.45
CA SER A 50 -6.67 5.88 26.97
C SER A 50 -8.14 5.71 27.36
N THR A 51 -8.65 4.48 27.24
CA THR A 51 -10.03 4.14 27.63
C THR A 51 -10.21 4.24 29.14
N GLY A 52 -9.24 3.75 29.92
CA GLY A 52 -9.25 3.89 31.39
C GLY A 52 -9.32 5.36 31.83
N LEU A 53 -8.54 6.25 31.21
CA LEU A 53 -8.57 7.68 31.51
C LEU A 53 -9.92 8.32 31.20
N VAL A 54 -10.58 7.94 30.12
CA VAL A 54 -11.92 8.45 29.78
C VAL A 54 -12.96 7.91 30.76
N LEU A 55 -12.95 6.61 31.08
CA LEU A 55 -13.92 5.99 31.97
C LEU A 55 -13.87 6.54 33.40
N THR A 56 -12.69 6.91 33.89
CA THR A 56 -12.54 7.55 35.20
C THR A 56 -12.95 9.02 35.22
N ASN A 57 -13.16 9.66 34.07
CA ASN A 57 -13.48 11.07 33.92
C ASN A 57 -14.67 11.32 32.97
N LEU A 58 -15.69 10.45 33.01
CA LEU A 58 -16.87 10.50 32.12
C LEU A 58 -17.76 11.73 32.31
N THR A 59 -17.65 12.42 33.43
CA THR A 59 -18.40 13.63 33.69
C THR A 59 -17.93 14.83 32.87
N ASP A 60 -16.72 14.76 32.31
CA ASP A 60 -16.17 15.79 31.46
C ASP A 60 -16.37 15.46 29.99
N TYR A 61 -17.34 16.16 29.38
CA TYR A 61 -17.66 15.98 27.94
C TYR A 61 -16.48 16.22 27.00
N TRP A 62 -15.51 17.06 27.40
CA TRP A 62 -14.31 17.31 26.60
C TRP A 62 -13.45 16.07 26.45
N ASN A 63 -13.34 15.23 27.48
CA ASN A 63 -12.61 13.97 27.42
C ASN A 63 -13.24 13.01 26.42
N ILE A 64 -14.58 12.93 26.40
CA ILE A 64 -15.31 12.09 25.46
C ILE A 64 -15.12 12.61 24.01
N LEU A 65 -15.28 13.90 23.81
CA LEU A 65 -15.17 14.52 22.49
C LEU A 65 -13.76 14.34 21.90
N THR A 66 -12.72 14.57 22.69
CA THR A 66 -11.33 14.40 22.27
C THR A 66 -10.98 12.94 21.99
N TYR A 67 -11.55 12.00 22.75
CA TYR A 67 -11.41 10.56 22.47
C TYR A 67 -12.00 10.17 21.12
N LEU A 68 -13.22 10.64 20.79
CA LEU A 68 -13.86 10.36 19.51
C LEU A 68 -13.12 11.04 18.35
N ALA A 69 -12.73 12.30 18.51
CA ALA A 69 -11.98 13.06 17.51
C ALA A 69 -10.60 12.42 17.24
N GLY A 70 -9.91 11.97 18.30
CA GLY A 70 -8.63 11.28 18.19
C GLY A 70 -8.74 10.00 17.38
N TYR A 71 -9.81 9.22 17.56
CA TYR A 71 -10.06 8.01 16.76
C TYR A 71 -10.25 8.34 15.28
N GLY A 72 -11.11 9.31 14.95
CA GLY A 72 -11.37 9.69 13.57
C GLY A 72 -10.12 10.19 12.84
N ILE A 73 -9.39 11.12 13.47
CA ILE A 73 -8.14 11.67 12.91
C ILE A 73 -7.06 10.59 12.82
N GLY A 74 -6.94 9.74 13.84
CA GLY A 74 -6.00 8.63 13.85
C GLY A 74 -6.24 7.63 12.71
N THR A 75 -7.49 7.31 12.41
CA THR A 75 -7.85 6.45 11.29
C THR A 75 -7.44 7.09 9.95
N MET A 76 -7.70 8.40 9.77
CA MET A 76 -7.27 9.12 8.56
C MET A 76 -5.74 9.12 8.40
N LEU A 77 -5.01 9.35 9.47
CA LEU A 77 -3.54 9.27 9.46
C LEU A 77 -3.06 7.84 9.14
N GLY A 78 -3.70 6.83 9.71
CA GLY A 78 -3.40 5.43 9.44
C GLY A 78 -3.58 5.08 7.95
N MET A 79 -4.62 5.58 7.30
CA MET A 79 -4.83 5.42 5.85
C MET A 79 -3.74 6.12 5.02
N GLN A 80 -3.26 7.28 5.45
CA GLN A 80 -2.14 7.95 4.78
C GLN A 80 -0.85 7.15 4.93
N LEU A 81 -0.60 6.57 6.10
CA LEU A 81 0.53 5.68 6.33
C LEU A 81 0.47 4.42 5.45
N GLU A 82 -0.72 3.90 5.15
CA GLU A 82 -0.90 2.79 4.21
C GLU A 82 -0.27 3.09 2.85
N ASN A 83 -0.52 4.27 2.31
CA ASN A 83 0.04 4.67 1.03
C ASN A 83 1.58 4.77 1.05
N MET A 84 2.17 5.00 2.22
CA MET A 84 3.63 5.05 2.43
C MET A 84 4.23 3.65 2.64
N ILE A 85 3.44 2.70 3.16
CA ILE A 85 3.87 1.31 3.39
C ILE A 85 3.75 0.54 2.07
N SER A 86 4.69 0.81 1.17
CA SER A 86 4.77 0.18 -0.17
C SER A 86 5.33 -1.24 -0.08
N ILE A 87 4.68 -2.14 0.69
CA ILE A 87 5.13 -3.53 0.87
C ILE A 87 4.48 -4.43 -0.20
N GLY A 88 5.30 -5.31 -0.80
CA GLY A 88 4.86 -6.38 -1.69
C GLY A 88 4.91 -6.01 -3.17
N TYR A 89 4.18 -6.80 -3.95
CA TYR A 89 4.12 -6.70 -5.40
C TYR A 89 2.67 -6.47 -5.84
N VAL A 90 2.53 -5.86 -7.01
CA VAL A 90 1.25 -5.68 -7.69
C VAL A 90 1.30 -6.29 -9.07
N ILE A 91 0.17 -6.80 -9.53
CA ILE A 91 -0.04 -7.12 -10.93
C ILE A 91 -0.61 -5.88 -11.60
N VAL A 92 0.07 -5.40 -12.62
CA VAL A 92 -0.45 -4.36 -13.51
C VAL A 92 -0.88 -5.05 -14.80
N ARG A 93 -2.17 -4.88 -15.15
CA ARG A 93 -2.72 -5.31 -16.43
C ARG A 93 -2.93 -4.10 -17.31
N LEU A 94 -2.39 -4.12 -18.51
CA LEU A 94 -2.65 -3.12 -19.54
C LEU A 94 -3.53 -3.78 -20.60
N ILE A 95 -4.58 -3.08 -21.03
CA ILE A 95 -5.55 -3.60 -21.98
C ILE A 95 -5.59 -2.64 -23.16
N THR A 96 -5.31 -3.15 -24.37
CA THR A 96 -5.28 -2.36 -25.60
C THR A 96 -5.83 -3.15 -26.78
N PRO A 97 -6.65 -2.53 -27.65
CA PRO A 97 -7.02 -3.10 -28.94
C PRO A 97 -5.94 -2.89 -30.02
N ALA A 98 -4.97 -1.97 -29.78
CA ALA A 98 -3.88 -1.69 -30.71
C ALA A 98 -2.75 -2.71 -30.56
N ASP A 99 -1.86 -2.79 -31.57
CA ASP A 99 -0.66 -3.63 -31.49
C ASP A 99 0.18 -3.27 -30.24
N PRO A 100 0.39 -4.22 -29.32
CA PRO A 100 1.09 -3.96 -28.10
C PRO A 100 2.62 -3.92 -28.22
N GLN A 101 3.19 -4.27 -29.37
CA GLN A 101 4.65 -4.41 -29.54
C GLN A 101 5.42 -3.11 -29.25
N PRO A 102 5.01 -1.93 -29.72
CA PRO A 102 5.73 -0.68 -29.42
C PRO A 102 5.71 -0.37 -27.92
N LEU A 103 4.55 -0.52 -27.27
CA LEU A 103 4.37 -0.31 -25.84
C LEU A 103 5.23 -1.28 -25.01
N MET A 104 5.23 -2.56 -25.41
CA MET A 104 6.03 -3.59 -24.74
C MET A 104 7.53 -3.30 -24.87
N ALA A 105 8.00 -2.88 -26.04
CA ALA A 105 9.40 -2.53 -26.26
C ALA A 105 9.84 -1.37 -25.34
N GLU A 106 9.02 -0.35 -25.17
CA GLU A 106 9.30 0.77 -24.27
C GLU A 106 9.35 0.33 -22.79
N ILE A 107 8.38 -0.47 -22.35
CA ILE A 107 8.32 -0.95 -20.97
C ILE A 107 9.49 -1.88 -20.64
N VAL A 108 9.94 -2.71 -21.59
CA VAL A 108 11.15 -3.55 -21.42
C VAL A 108 12.39 -2.71 -21.17
N THR A 109 12.52 -1.53 -21.83
CA THR A 109 13.66 -0.62 -21.57
C THR A 109 13.70 -0.10 -20.14
N LEU A 110 12.54 -0.03 -19.47
CA LEU A 110 12.44 0.34 -18.06
C LEU A 110 12.81 -0.78 -17.10
N GLY A 111 13.04 -2.00 -17.63
CA GLY A 111 13.44 -3.17 -16.83
C GLY A 111 12.29 -4.06 -16.37
N TYR A 112 11.06 -3.83 -16.85
CA TYR A 112 9.92 -4.65 -16.49
C TYR A 112 9.71 -5.78 -17.49
N GLY A 113 9.63 -7.01 -16.99
CA GLY A 113 9.21 -8.17 -17.75
C GLY A 113 7.69 -8.26 -17.80
N MET A 114 7.15 -8.78 -18.91
CA MET A 114 5.72 -8.86 -19.10
C MET A 114 5.32 -10.08 -19.92
N THR A 115 4.06 -10.48 -19.77
CA THR A 115 3.43 -11.53 -20.55
C THR A 115 2.26 -10.96 -21.33
N ARG A 116 2.19 -11.25 -22.62
CA ARG A 116 1.08 -10.89 -23.50
C ARG A 116 0.10 -12.04 -23.63
N ILE A 117 -1.17 -11.74 -23.51
CA ILE A 117 -2.29 -12.63 -23.81
C ILE A 117 -3.16 -11.93 -24.86
N GLU A 118 -3.52 -12.68 -25.90
CA GLU A 118 -4.46 -12.23 -26.92
C GLU A 118 -5.86 -12.75 -26.57
N GLY A 119 -6.85 -11.89 -26.66
CA GLY A 119 -8.23 -12.20 -26.35
C GLY A 119 -9.20 -11.56 -27.36
N SER A 120 -10.46 -11.91 -27.26
CA SER A 120 -11.54 -11.32 -28.05
C SER A 120 -12.36 -10.37 -27.18
N GLY A 121 -12.52 -9.13 -27.65
CA GLY A 121 -13.36 -8.11 -26.99
C GLY A 121 -14.74 -8.01 -27.62
N SER A 122 -15.72 -7.61 -26.82
CA SER A 122 -17.11 -7.45 -27.30
C SER A 122 -17.28 -6.34 -28.34
N PHE A 123 -16.45 -5.30 -28.28
CA PHE A 123 -16.49 -4.13 -29.17
C PHE A 123 -15.32 -4.09 -30.17
N SER A 124 -14.27 -4.90 -29.98
CA SER A 124 -13.16 -5.05 -30.89
C SER A 124 -12.83 -6.53 -31.07
N HIS A 125 -12.51 -6.93 -32.31
CA HIS A 125 -12.28 -8.33 -32.65
C HIS A 125 -11.07 -8.90 -31.88
N THR A 126 -10.03 -8.10 -31.67
CA THR A 126 -8.82 -8.51 -30.96
C THR A 126 -8.50 -7.50 -29.87
N VAL A 127 -8.20 -8.00 -28.67
CA VAL A 127 -7.74 -7.22 -27.53
C VAL A 127 -6.49 -7.90 -26.95
N PHE A 128 -5.48 -7.11 -26.66
CA PHE A 128 -4.25 -7.57 -26.02
C PHE A 128 -4.26 -7.19 -24.55
N ILE A 129 -3.97 -8.17 -23.71
CA ILE A 129 -3.81 -8.00 -22.27
C ILE A 129 -2.34 -8.25 -21.93
N ILE A 130 -1.68 -7.25 -21.38
CA ILE A 130 -0.29 -7.33 -20.96
C ILE A 130 -0.26 -7.41 -19.45
N PHE A 131 0.32 -8.48 -18.92
CA PHE A 131 0.51 -8.67 -17.49
C PHE A 131 1.95 -8.38 -17.11
N MET A 132 2.14 -7.62 -16.04
CA MET A 132 3.43 -7.43 -15.42
C MET A 132 3.33 -7.47 -13.90
N ILE A 133 4.36 -8.00 -13.24
CA ILE A 133 4.49 -8.01 -11.79
C ILE A 133 5.53 -6.96 -11.42
N VAL A 134 5.10 -5.97 -10.64
CA VAL A 134 5.91 -4.80 -10.32
C VAL A 134 6.00 -4.66 -8.81
N PRO A 135 7.19 -4.37 -8.23
CA PRO A 135 7.29 -3.97 -6.84
C PRO A 135 6.44 -2.73 -6.58
N ARG A 136 5.70 -2.71 -5.48
CA ARG A 136 4.82 -1.56 -5.16
C ARG A 136 5.59 -0.23 -5.07
N THR A 137 6.86 -0.28 -4.70
CA THR A 137 7.76 0.88 -4.68
C THR A 137 8.00 1.50 -6.06
N GLU A 138 7.93 0.70 -7.13
CA GLU A 138 8.18 1.14 -8.51
C GLU A 138 6.89 1.49 -9.27
N LEU A 139 5.73 1.18 -8.68
CA LEU A 139 4.43 1.38 -9.32
C LEU A 139 4.22 2.84 -9.75
N GLY A 140 4.55 3.80 -8.88
CA GLY A 140 4.39 5.23 -9.18
C GLY A 140 5.18 5.67 -10.41
N ARG A 141 6.41 5.15 -10.57
CA ARG A 141 7.26 5.43 -11.74
C ARG A 141 6.66 4.86 -13.02
N LEU A 142 6.16 3.63 -12.95
CA LEU A 142 5.52 2.97 -14.09
C LEU A 142 4.24 3.71 -14.52
N LEU A 143 3.39 4.07 -13.54
CA LEU A 143 2.14 4.78 -13.84
C LEU A 143 2.40 6.19 -14.41
N ALA A 144 3.38 6.91 -13.90
CA ALA A 144 3.77 8.20 -14.44
C ALA A 144 4.21 8.09 -15.91
N PHE A 145 4.98 7.05 -16.24
CA PHE A 145 5.38 6.76 -17.62
C PHE A 145 4.16 6.48 -18.51
N ILE A 146 3.27 5.59 -18.07
CA ILE A 146 2.06 5.21 -18.84
C ILE A 146 1.16 6.44 -19.04
N SER A 147 0.88 7.20 -18.00
CA SER A 147 -0.01 8.38 -18.09
C SER A 147 0.54 9.48 -18.99
N THR A 148 1.87 9.60 -19.08
CA THR A 148 2.50 10.64 -19.92
C THR A 148 2.54 10.23 -21.38
N LYS A 149 2.84 8.97 -21.69
CA LYS A 149 3.03 8.52 -23.09
C LYS A 149 1.80 7.87 -23.70
N HIS A 150 0.95 7.26 -22.87
CA HIS A 150 -0.23 6.48 -23.28
C HIS A 150 -1.43 6.84 -22.40
N PRO A 151 -1.93 8.10 -22.44
CA PRO A 151 -2.98 8.57 -21.52
C PRO A 151 -4.31 7.81 -21.66
N ASP A 152 -4.61 7.29 -22.84
CA ASP A 152 -5.85 6.57 -23.13
C ASP A 152 -5.76 5.06 -22.85
N LEU A 153 -4.62 4.59 -22.34
CA LEU A 153 -4.41 3.17 -22.09
C LEU A 153 -5.18 2.73 -20.84
N LEU A 154 -6.08 1.76 -21.01
CA LEU A 154 -6.76 1.14 -19.87
C LEU A 154 -5.81 0.26 -19.08
N TYR A 155 -5.72 0.50 -17.79
CA TYR A 155 -4.95 -0.35 -16.88
C TYR A 155 -5.73 -0.68 -15.61
N THR A 156 -5.42 -1.84 -15.04
CA THR A 156 -5.90 -2.26 -13.71
C THR A 156 -4.73 -2.70 -12.85
N ILE A 157 -4.85 -2.50 -11.53
CA ILE A 157 -3.81 -2.85 -10.55
C ILE A 157 -4.44 -3.76 -9.52
N GLU A 158 -3.78 -4.89 -9.24
CA GLU A 158 -4.20 -5.85 -8.23
C GLU A 158 -3.06 -6.14 -7.27
N ASP A 159 -3.35 -6.17 -5.97
CA ASP A 159 -2.38 -6.56 -4.95
C ASP A 159 -2.15 -8.07 -4.98
N VAL A 160 -0.89 -8.46 -4.89
CA VAL A 160 -0.48 -9.88 -4.81
C VAL A 160 -0.17 -10.22 -3.36
N ARG A 161 -0.86 -11.21 -2.81
CA ARG A 161 -0.62 -11.67 -1.43
C ARG A 161 0.67 -12.47 -1.28
N ASN A 162 0.95 -13.35 -2.23
CA ASN A 162 2.13 -14.23 -2.18
C ASN A 162 2.75 -14.39 -3.56
N ILE A 163 4.07 -14.21 -3.66
CA ILE A 163 4.85 -14.54 -4.84
C ILE A 163 5.93 -15.54 -4.40
N LYS A 164 5.94 -16.72 -5.00
CA LYS A 164 7.05 -17.66 -4.87
C LYS A 164 8.21 -17.16 -5.74
N ASP A 165 9.43 -17.34 -5.33
CA ASP A 165 10.72 -16.80 -5.82
C ASP A 165 10.98 -16.76 -7.35
N GLY A 166 9.94 -16.79 -8.19
CA GLY A 166 9.99 -16.63 -9.65
C GLY A 166 9.86 -15.18 -10.16
N ALA A 167 9.60 -14.21 -9.27
CA ALA A 167 9.40 -12.79 -9.66
C ALA A 167 10.61 -12.14 -10.34
N ARG A 168 11.80 -12.75 -10.22
CA ARG A 168 13.04 -12.34 -10.93
C ARG A 168 12.94 -12.44 -12.45
N ILE A 169 12.00 -13.21 -12.97
CA ILE A 169 11.75 -13.34 -14.42
C ILE A 169 11.05 -12.09 -14.95
N PHE A 170 10.31 -11.37 -14.09
CA PHE A 170 9.45 -10.24 -14.48
C PHE A 170 10.02 -8.86 -14.09
N TYR A 171 11.09 -8.81 -13.28
CA TYR A 171 11.71 -7.54 -12.88
C TYR A 171 13.23 -7.67 -12.81
N LYS A 172 13.92 -6.88 -13.63
CA LYS A 172 15.38 -6.81 -13.62
C LYS A 172 15.81 -5.58 -12.81
N ASP A 173 16.11 -5.79 -11.52
CA ASP A 173 16.55 -4.73 -10.61
C ASP A 173 17.82 -4.04 -11.15
N PRO A 174 17.76 -2.76 -11.55
CA PRO A 174 18.90 -2.05 -12.10
C PRO A 174 20.02 -1.86 -11.06
N LYS A 175 19.73 -1.89 -9.76
CA LYS A 175 20.72 -1.71 -8.69
C LYS A 175 21.61 -2.95 -8.50
N ARG A 176 21.18 -4.15 -8.89
CA ARG A 176 21.97 -5.38 -8.78
C ARG A 176 23.02 -5.54 -9.89
N ARG A 177 22.97 -4.75 -10.94
CA ARG A 177 23.96 -4.80 -12.02
C ARG A 177 25.36 -4.36 -11.53
N ILE A 178 25.43 -3.58 -10.44
CA ILE A 178 26.70 -3.05 -9.89
C ILE A 178 27.36 -4.06 -8.95
N LEU A 179 26.60 -4.92 -8.27
CA LEU A 179 27.16 -5.92 -7.33
C LEU A 179 27.63 -7.22 -8.00
N GLY A 180 27.18 -7.53 -9.21
CA GLY A 180 27.63 -8.70 -9.98
C GLY A 180 29.01 -8.52 -10.63
N PHE A 181 29.61 -7.34 -10.59
CA PHE A 181 30.94 -7.06 -11.17
C PHE A 181 32.08 -7.20 -10.16
N PHE A 182 31.78 -7.39 -8.86
CA PHE A 182 32.78 -7.54 -7.79
C PHE A 182 32.83 -8.96 -7.19
N GLY A 183 32.27 -9.94 -7.87
CA GLY A 183 32.24 -11.35 -7.43
C GLY A 183 32.95 -12.24 -8.45
N MET A 184 34.25 -12.07 -8.61
CA MET A 184 35.23 -13.09 -9.01
C MET A 184 36.21 -13.27 -7.90
#